data_9757723a21eed8c0479d42b5053c9323
#
_entry.id   9757723a21eed8c0479d42b5053c9323
#
_cell.length_a   1.000
_cell.length_b   1.000
_cell.length_c   1.000
_cell.angle_alpha   90.00
_cell.angle_beta   90.00
_cell.angle_gamma   90.00
#
_symmetry.space_group_name_H-M   'P 1'
#
loop_
_entity.id
_entity.type
_entity.pdbx_description
1 polymer ?
#
loop_
_entity_poly.entity_id
_entity_poly.type
_entity_poly.pdbx_seq_one_letter_code
_entity_poly.pdbx_strand_id
1 'polypeptide(L)'
;MGACNFLNECVSKNYRDAYASLVEDALYEYGHDPYNGTISTCQLSRRAPKVIQKTYGPRAEKAALKLIESEDWGEKREARVLDLGAVKGKRGAHMWWFYGWAAC
;
A
#
# COMPACT_ATOMS: atom_id res chain seq x y z
N MET A 1 -20.19 8.10 6.51
CA MET A 1 -19.20 7.09 6.11
C MET A 1 -17.82 7.68 6.28
N GLY A 2 -16.96 6.97 6.96
CA GLY A 2 -15.61 7.41 7.22
C GLY A 2 -14.60 6.94 6.19
N ALA A 3 -13.39 7.41 6.35
CA ALA A 3 -12.23 6.90 5.63
C ALA A 3 -11.21 6.44 6.67
N CYS A 4 -10.64 5.27 6.43
CA CYS A 4 -9.61 4.70 7.29
C CYS A 4 -8.30 4.67 6.52
N ASN A 5 -7.23 5.13 7.14
CA ASN A 5 -5.92 4.99 6.53
C ASN A 5 -5.46 3.53 6.58
N PHE A 6 -4.64 3.15 5.63
CA PHE A 6 -4.04 1.83 5.63
C PHE A 6 -2.58 1.91 5.21
N LEU A 7 -1.81 0.93 5.67
CA LEU A 7 -0.43 0.73 5.28
C LEU A 7 -0.18 -0.77 5.26
N ASN A 8 0.01 -1.33 4.07
CA ASN A 8 0.24 -2.74 3.87
C ASN A 8 1.59 -2.98 3.20
N GLU A 9 2.23 -4.08 3.54
CA GLU A 9 3.52 -4.44 2.95
C GLU A 9 3.44 -5.78 2.23
N CYS A 10 4.21 -5.91 1.16
CA CYS A 10 4.31 -7.16 0.42
C CYS A 10 5.66 -7.23 -0.31
N VAL A 11 6.27 -8.39 -0.28
CA VAL A 11 7.50 -8.67 -1.05
C VAL A 11 7.11 -9.32 -2.37
N SER A 12 7.51 -8.70 -3.47
CA SER A 12 7.21 -9.23 -4.81
C SER A 12 8.21 -8.68 -5.82
N LYS A 13 8.27 -9.30 -6.98
CA LYS A 13 9.11 -8.84 -8.10
C LYS A 13 8.61 -7.52 -8.68
N ASN A 14 7.30 -7.29 -8.62
CA ASN A 14 6.72 -6.02 -9.07
C ASN A 14 5.55 -5.62 -8.17
N TYR A 15 5.24 -4.32 -8.17
CA TYR A 15 4.22 -3.78 -7.28
C TYR A 15 2.79 -4.17 -7.69
N ARG A 16 2.57 -4.47 -8.95
CA ARG A 16 1.22 -4.88 -9.42
C ARG A 16 0.84 -6.24 -8.87
N ASP A 17 1.78 -7.20 -8.88
CA ASP A 17 1.57 -8.52 -8.29
C ASP A 17 1.41 -8.41 -6.77
N ALA A 18 2.20 -7.55 -6.13
CA ALA A 18 2.07 -7.28 -4.70
C ALA A 18 0.67 -6.73 -4.36
N TYR A 19 0.18 -5.78 -5.14
CA TYR A 19 -1.17 -5.22 -4.97
C TYR A 19 -2.24 -6.30 -5.10
N ALA A 20 -2.17 -7.11 -6.15
CA ALA A 20 -3.14 -8.17 -6.38
C ALA A 20 -3.16 -9.18 -5.22
N SER A 21 -1.99 -9.55 -4.70
CA SER A 21 -1.87 -10.44 -3.56
C SER A 21 -2.51 -9.86 -2.30
N LEU A 22 -2.24 -8.60 -2.01
CA LEU A 22 -2.81 -7.93 -0.84
C LEU A 22 -4.33 -7.78 -0.93
N VAL A 23 -4.84 -7.48 -2.12
CA VAL A 23 -6.30 -7.38 -2.35
C VAL A 23 -6.95 -8.75 -2.15
N GLU A 24 -6.35 -9.81 -2.69
CA GLU A 24 -6.85 -11.16 -2.54
C GLU A 24 -6.90 -11.58 -1.06
N ASP A 25 -5.84 -11.31 -0.31
CA ASP A 25 -5.78 -11.60 1.13
C ASP A 25 -6.85 -10.82 1.89
N ALA A 26 -7.05 -9.54 1.56
CA ALA A 26 -8.07 -8.73 2.21
C ALA A 26 -9.48 -9.22 1.92
N LEU A 27 -9.75 -9.62 0.68
CA LEU A 27 -11.05 -10.20 0.31
C LEU A 27 -11.29 -11.52 1.03
N TYR A 28 -10.28 -12.31 1.20
CA TYR A 28 -10.37 -13.57 1.93
C TYR A 28 -10.72 -13.37 3.40
N GLU A 29 -10.07 -12.40 4.06
CA GLU A 29 -10.27 -12.16 5.50
C GLU A 29 -11.54 -11.35 5.81
N TYR A 30 -11.83 -10.33 5.00
CA TYR A 30 -12.87 -9.34 5.30
C TYR A 30 -14.07 -9.39 4.34
N GLY A 31 -14.02 -10.22 3.30
CA GLY A 31 -15.08 -10.35 2.33
C GLY A 31 -15.12 -9.21 1.31
N HIS A 32 -16.24 -9.09 0.61
CA HIS A 32 -16.41 -8.16 -0.50
C HIS A 32 -17.17 -6.88 -0.13
N ASP A 33 -17.27 -6.56 1.13
CA ASP A 33 -17.92 -5.33 1.59
C ASP A 33 -17.11 -4.13 1.09
N PRO A 34 -17.73 -3.17 0.36
CA PRO A 34 -17.00 -2.01 -0.17
C PRO A 34 -16.55 -1.01 0.91
N TYR A 35 -16.97 -1.21 2.16
CA TYR A 35 -16.64 -0.33 3.28
C TYR A 35 -15.89 -1.05 4.38
N ASN A 36 -15.07 -2.04 4.04
CA ASN A 36 -14.35 -2.83 5.04
C ASN A 36 -13.06 -2.18 5.55
N GLY A 37 -12.69 -1.01 5.05
CA GLY A 37 -11.51 -0.27 5.52
C GLY A 37 -10.18 -0.84 5.05
N THR A 38 -10.18 -1.72 4.03
CA THR A 38 -8.97 -2.38 3.54
C THR A 38 -8.57 -1.92 2.15
N ILE A 39 -7.36 -2.32 1.74
CA ILE A 39 -6.84 -2.06 0.40
C ILE A 39 -7.76 -2.59 -0.71
N SER A 40 -8.58 -3.60 -0.45
CA SER A 40 -9.52 -4.15 -1.43
C SER A 40 -10.57 -3.15 -1.90
N THR A 41 -10.80 -2.08 -1.15
CA THR A 41 -11.75 -1.02 -1.52
C THR A 41 -11.08 0.08 -2.37
N CYS A 42 -9.79 -0.01 -2.61
CA CYS A 42 -9.01 1.00 -3.33
C CYS A 42 -8.52 0.46 -4.67
N GLN A 43 -8.37 1.37 -5.63
CA GLN A 43 -7.74 1.06 -6.90
C GLN A 43 -6.24 1.31 -6.82
N LEU A 44 -5.45 0.54 -7.55
CA LEU A 44 -4.02 0.80 -7.65
C LEU A 44 -3.78 2.13 -8.33
N SER A 45 -2.96 2.98 -7.70
CA SER A 45 -2.62 4.28 -8.25
C SER A 45 -1.91 4.15 -9.60
N ARG A 46 -2.20 5.08 -10.51
CA ARG A 46 -1.50 5.20 -11.79
C ARG A 46 -0.16 5.90 -11.67
N ARG A 47 0.13 6.47 -10.50
CA ARG A 47 1.42 7.11 -10.24
C ARG A 47 2.52 6.07 -10.13
N ALA A 48 3.72 6.41 -10.60
CA ALA A 48 4.88 5.55 -10.41
C ALA A 48 5.17 5.35 -8.92
N PRO A 49 5.68 4.17 -8.52
CA PRO A 49 6.09 3.96 -7.14
C PRO A 49 7.12 5.01 -6.70
N LYS A 50 6.93 5.53 -5.50
CA LYS A 50 7.86 6.49 -4.91
C LYS A 50 8.96 5.73 -4.18
N VAL A 51 10.20 5.98 -4.56
CA VAL A 51 11.34 5.35 -3.92
C VAL A 51 11.62 6.05 -2.59
N ILE A 52 11.62 5.29 -1.50
CA ILE A 52 12.05 5.77 -0.19
C ILE A 52 13.27 4.97 0.26
N GLN A 53 13.99 5.50 1.25
CA GLN A 53 15.23 4.85 1.69
C GLN A 53 15.03 3.40 2.14
N LYS A 54 16.03 2.58 1.82
CA LYS A 54 16.06 1.12 1.99
C LYS A 54 16.01 0.61 3.43
N THR A 55 15.73 1.45 4.40
CA THR A 55 15.70 1.03 5.79
C THR A 55 14.29 0.66 6.20
N TYR A 56 14.08 -0.62 6.42
CA TYR A 56 12.88 -1.09 7.09
C TYR A 56 12.92 -0.62 8.54
N GLY A 57 11.81 -0.16 9.06
CA GLY A 57 11.73 0.13 10.46
C GLY A 57 10.94 1.42 10.76
N PRO A 58 11.04 1.92 11.99
CA PRO A 58 10.21 3.04 12.44
C PRO A 58 10.30 4.29 11.58
N ARG A 59 11.45 4.56 10.98
CA ARG A 59 11.63 5.73 10.11
C ARG A 59 10.86 5.63 8.81
N ALA A 60 10.84 4.44 8.18
CA ALA A 60 10.09 4.22 6.96
C ALA A 60 8.59 4.31 7.21
N GLU A 61 8.12 3.72 8.31
CA GLU A 61 6.74 3.80 8.73
C GLU A 61 6.30 5.24 8.99
N LYS A 62 7.10 6.02 9.71
CA LYS A 62 6.81 7.44 9.95
C LYS A 62 6.74 8.23 8.66
N ALA A 63 7.65 7.97 7.71
CA ALA A 63 7.63 8.63 6.41
C ALA A 63 6.36 8.30 5.64
N ALA A 64 5.93 7.04 5.65
CA ALA A 64 4.71 6.60 4.99
C ALA A 64 3.47 7.25 5.60
N LEU A 65 3.36 7.27 6.92
CA LEU A 65 2.25 7.93 7.62
C LEU A 65 2.20 9.42 7.33
N LYS A 66 3.35 10.07 7.26
CA LYS A 66 3.45 11.48 6.92
C LYS A 66 2.95 11.74 5.48
N LEU A 67 3.23 10.85 4.55
CA LEU A 67 2.71 10.94 3.19
C LEU A 67 1.19 10.77 3.15
N ILE A 68 0.65 9.87 3.95
CA ILE A 68 -0.80 9.68 4.06
C ILE A 68 -1.48 11.00 4.49
N GLU A 69 -0.89 11.70 5.43
CA GLU A 69 -1.45 12.94 5.96
C GLU A 69 -1.24 14.15 5.04
N SER A 70 -0.09 14.20 4.34
CA SER A 70 0.35 15.40 3.61
C SER A 70 -0.01 15.40 2.13
N GLU A 71 -0.24 14.24 1.52
CA GLU A 71 -0.59 14.18 0.11
C GLU A 71 -2.04 14.56 -0.14
N ASP A 72 -2.28 15.15 -1.31
CA ASP A 72 -3.63 15.45 -1.78
C ASP A 72 -4.27 14.19 -2.35
N TRP A 73 -5.30 13.71 -1.71
CA TRP A 73 -6.04 12.51 -2.13
C TRP A 73 -7.30 12.85 -2.93
N GLY A 74 -7.84 14.05 -2.76
CA GLY A 74 -9.10 14.43 -3.36
C GLY A 74 -10.20 13.44 -2.98
N GLU A 75 -11.00 13.04 -3.96
CA GLU A 75 -12.06 12.03 -3.78
C GLU A 75 -11.62 10.62 -4.21
N LYS A 76 -10.38 10.47 -4.62
CA LYS A 76 -9.89 9.21 -5.18
C LYS A 76 -9.53 8.21 -4.09
N ARG A 77 -10.05 7.00 -4.23
CA ARG A 77 -9.68 5.87 -3.40
C ARG A 77 -8.55 5.12 -4.07
N GLU A 78 -7.33 5.54 -3.80
CA GLU A 78 -6.14 4.98 -4.43
C GLU A 78 -5.27 4.27 -3.39
N ALA A 79 -4.69 3.13 -3.80
CA ALA A 79 -3.56 2.54 -3.12
C ALA A 79 -2.29 3.05 -3.79
N ARG A 80 -1.56 3.93 -3.12
CA ARG A 80 -0.29 4.46 -3.60
C ARG A 80 0.85 3.58 -3.14
N VAL A 81 1.94 3.60 -3.86
CA VAL A 81 3.01 2.61 -3.72
C VAL A 81 4.31 3.27 -3.31
N LEU A 82 4.98 2.66 -2.33
CA LEU A 82 6.36 2.99 -1.96
C LEU A 82 7.26 1.82 -2.30
N ASP A 83 8.41 2.10 -2.92
CA ASP A 83 9.45 1.13 -3.19
C ASP A 83 10.54 1.26 -2.13
N LEU A 84 10.68 0.28 -1.28
CA LEU A 84 11.69 0.25 -0.22
C LEU A 84 12.99 -0.43 -0.65
N GLY A 85 13.05 -0.89 -1.90
CA GLY A 85 14.25 -1.48 -2.47
C GLY A 85 14.31 -3.00 -2.39
N ALA A 86 15.43 -3.53 -2.85
CA ALA A 86 15.63 -4.97 -2.96
C ALA A 86 15.67 -5.65 -1.59
N VAL A 87 15.08 -6.84 -1.52
CA VAL A 87 15.05 -7.65 -0.32
C VAL A 87 16.23 -8.63 -0.35
N LYS A 88 16.99 -8.68 0.75
CA LYS A 88 18.09 -9.63 0.90
C LYS A 88 17.57 -11.07 0.84
N GLY A 89 18.25 -11.92 0.06
CA GLY A 89 17.93 -13.33 -0.06
C GLY A 89 16.82 -13.66 -1.04
N LYS A 90 16.17 -12.67 -1.64
CA LYS A 90 15.15 -12.87 -2.68
C LYS A 90 15.52 -12.10 -3.93
N ARG A 91 16.10 -12.80 -4.89
CA ARG A 91 16.59 -12.21 -6.13
C ARG A 91 15.48 -11.54 -6.93
N GLY A 92 15.67 -10.28 -7.27
CA GLY A 92 14.72 -9.52 -8.09
C GLY A 92 13.45 -9.06 -7.36
N ALA A 93 13.32 -9.38 -6.07
CA ALA A 93 12.17 -8.96 -5.30
C ALA A 93 12.45 -7.67 -4.53
N HIS A 94 11.43 -6.83 -4.44
CA HIS A 94 11.45 -5.60 -3.66
C HIS A 94 10.41 -5.66 -2.56
N MET A 95 10.62 -4.88 -1.50
CA MET A 95 9.59 -4.61 -0.51
C MET A 95 8.73 -3.46 -1.03
N TRP A 96 7.45 -3.71 -1.18
CA TRP A 96 6.48 -2.73 -1.62
C TRP A 96 5.55 -2.39 -0.46
N TRP A 97 5.35 -1.11 -0.20
CA TRP A 97 4.37 -0.63 0.76
C TRP A 97 3.26 0.09 0.02
N PHE A 98 2.03 -0.23 0.40
CA PHE A 98 0.83 0.39 -0.15
C PHE A 98 0.16 1.21 0.94
N TYR A 99 -0.14 2.44 0.63
CA TYR A 99 -0.70 3.38 1.59
C TYR A 99 -1.85 4.18 0.97
N GLY A 100 -2.77 4.62 1.81
CA GLY A 100 -3.88 5.44 1.38
C GLY A 100 -5.02 5.47 2.36
N TRP A 101 -6.16 5.88 1.84
CA TRP A 101 -7.41 5.96 2.58
C TRP A 101 -8.42 5.01 1.96
N ALA A 102 -8.94 4.10 2.76
CA ALA A 102 -9.95 3.14 2.35
C ALA A 102 -11.32 3.55 2.90
N ALA A 103 -12.38 3.14 2.22
CA ALA A 103 -13.73 3.34 2.72
C ALA A 103 -14.00 2.42 3.91
N CYS A 104 -14.54 2.97 4.96
CA CYS A 104 -14.91 2.19 6.14
C CYS A 104 -16.21 2.66 6.79
#